data_058a8a44a7898b9fdcd8ade066337b07
#
_entry.id   058a8a44a7898b9fdcd8ade066337b07
#
_cell.length_a   1.000
_cell.length_b   1.000
_cell.length_c   1.000
_cell.angle_alpha   90.00
_cell.angle_beta   90.00
_cell.angle_gamma   90.00
#
_symmetry.space_group_name_H-M   'P 1'
#
loop_
_entity.id
_entity.type
_entity.pdbx_description
1 polymer ?
#
loop_
_entity_poly.entity_id
_entity_poly.type
_entity_poly.pdbx_seq_one_letter_code
_entity_poly.pdbx_strand_id
1 'polypeptide(L)'
;LKKFALLICLLTTIASGAEKARNVILFLADGTGIPTINAASIHGYGKPRALYIQNMPHIGLSETSSASSWVTDSAAGMTAIVTGKKTGNGILSQGPEAKRGVKDGAPLKTILEYAEEHGLATGVVSNSPMADATPAACYAHVNDRSKFGEIFAQVLQPRFGDGVDVIMGPGRAAIMKGTAALGIDLAKALPAKGYLFLDTPQALSSINRGTRRVVALWDSEEFDLAGVVDAAIRILSQNPKGFFLMVESNNHMTNVKQALERTVRMDNMIRAVTQKWKRNSLILFTADHSYDLRLPKGNIGEDILPLIRVDDHHTAEEVLIAAEGPGSDRVRGILPNTQLFHIMMAAYGWK
;
A
#
# COMPACT_ATOMS: atom_id res chain seq x y z
N LEU A 1 -65.91 26.36 -20.85
CA LEU A 1 -64.79 25.51 -21.28
C LEU A 1 -63.51 25.91 -20.50
N LYS A 2 -63.17 25.16 -19.44
CA LYS A 2 -61.94 25.35 -18.64
C LYS A 2 -60.85 24.50 -19.30
N LYS A 3 -59.77 25.14 -19.82
CA LYS A 3 -58.58 24.47 -20.33
C LYS A 3 -57.71 24.06 -19.14
N PHE A 4 -57.57 22.76 -18.92
CA PHE A 4 -56.56 22.20 -18.03
C PHE A 4 -55.23 22.12 -18.80
N ALA A 5 -54.24 22.89 -18.36
CA ALA A 5 -52.86 22.78 -18.81
C ALA A 5 -52.15 21.69 -18.01
N LEU A 6 -51.80 20.56 -18.64
CA LEU A 6 -51.04 19.48 -18.06
C LEU A 6 -49.55 19.88 -18.09
N LEU A 7 -48.99 20.23 -16.94
CA LEU A 7 -47.56 20.52 -16.78
C LEU A 7 -46.82 19.19 -16.65
N ILE A 8 -46.19 18.71 -17.71
CA ILE A 8 -45.33 17.52 -17.71
C ILE A 8 -43.97 17.98 -17.17
N CYS A 9 -43.68 17.72 -15.87
CA CYS A 9 -42.34 17.79 -15.35
C CYS A 9 -41.48 16.64 -15.90
N LEU A 10 -40.63 16.93 -16.88
CA LEU A 10 -39.55 16.03 -17.27
C LEU A 10 -38.53 15.98 -16.12
N LEU A 11 -38.63 14.95 -15.31
CA LEU A 11 -37.52 14.56 -14.41
C LEU A 11 -36.42 13.97 -15.28
N THR A 12 -35.45 14.80 -15.68
CA THR A 12 -34.19 14.34 -16.22
C THR A 12 -33.44 13.68 -15.06
N THR A 13 -33.50 12.37 -14.97
CA THR A 13 -32.56 11.59 -14.14
C THR A 13 -31.18 11.79 -14.76
N ILE A 14 -30.41 12.75 -14.23
CA ILE A 14 -28.98 12.79 -14.47
C ILE A 14 -28.46 11.50 -13.85
N ALA A 15 -28.19 10.50 -14.67
CA ALA A 15 -27.37 9.35 -14.27
C ALA A 15 -26.00 9.94 -13.91
N SER A 16 -25.79 10.22 -12.62
CA SER A 16 -24.48 10.54 -12.08
C SER A 16 -23.62 9.31 -12.31
N GLY A 17 -22.89 9.28 -13.42
CA GLY A 17 -21.83 8.31 -13.60
C GLY A 17 -20.92 8.42 -12.38
N ALA A 18 -20.64 7.30 -11.70
CA ALA A 18 -19.77 7.29 -10.54
C ALA A 18 -18.48 8.07 -10.86
N GLU A 19 -18.18 9.09 -10.06
CA GLU A 19 -17.01 9.93 -10.28
C GLU A 19 -15.75 9.06 -10.21
N LYS A 20 -14.93 9.11 -11.27
CA LYS A 20 -13.71 8.31 -11.34
C LYS A 20 -12.63 8.94 -10.48
N ALA A 21 -11.85 8.10 -9.81
CA ALA A 21 -10.65 8.55 -9.14
C ALA A 21 -9.60 8.98 -10.17
N ARG A 22 -9.00 10.13 -9.95
CA ARG A 22 -7.81 10.55 -10.68
C ARG A 22 -6.56 9.90 -10.10
N ASN A 23 -6.57 9.64 -8.79
CA ASN A 23 -5.48 9.02 -8.08
C ASN A 23 -5.99 7.85 -7.23
N VAL A 24 -5.10 6.91 -6.95
CA VAL A 24 -5.31 5.89 -5.92
C VAL A 24 -4.15 5.96 -4.95
N ILE A 25 -4.44 6.03 -3.65
CA ILE A 25 -3.46 5.96 -2.58
C ILE A 25 -3.82 4.76 -1.72
N LEU A 26 -2.99 3.73 -1.82
CA LEU A 26 -3.12 2.50 -1.04
C LEU A 26 -2.21 2.59 0.19
N PHE A 27 -2.79 2.59 1.37
CA PHE A 27 -2.09 2.47 2.64
C PHE A 27 -2.13 1.02 3.11
N LEU A 28 -0.98 0.44 3.34
CA LEU A 28 -0.84 -0.93 3.81
C LEU A 28 -0.11 -0.96 5.16
N ALA A 29 -0.78 -1.49 6.17
CA ALA A 29 -0.23 -1.69 7.51
C ALA A 29 0.17 -3.16 7.68
N ASP A 30 1.43 -3.49 7.37
CA ASP A 30 1.94 -4.87 7.41
C ASP A 30 1.76 -5.49 8.80
N GLY A 31 1.17 -6.68 8.84
CA GLY A 31 0.91 -7.42 10.07
C GLY A 31 -0.15 -6.80 11.00
N THR A 32 -1.05 -5.97 10.48
CA THR A 32 -1.97 -5.18 11.31
C THR A 32 -3.40 -5.75 11.28
N GLY A 33 -3.66 -6.69 12.17
CA GLY A 33 -5.00 -7.23 12.38
C GLY A 33 -5.93 -6.31 13.18
N ILE A 34 -7.20 -6.68 13.26
CA ILE A 34 -8.22 -5.96 14.06
C ILE A 34 -7.81 -5.82 15.53
N PRO A 35 -7.23 -6.86 16.19
CA PRO A 35 -6.75 -6.71 17.57
C PRO A 35 -5.67 -5.64 17.71
N THR A 36 -4.74 -5.54 16.76
CA THR A 36 -3.70 -4.50 16.72
C THR A 36 -4.30 -3.10 16.59
N ILE A 37 -5.27 -2.93 15.69
CA ILE A 37 -5.99 -1.65 15.49
C ILE A 37 -6.71 -1.23 16.77
N ASN A 38 -7.38 -2.17 17.44
CA ASN A 38 -8.07 -1.89 18.69
C ASN A 38 -7.10 -1.53 19.82
N ALA A 39 -6.00 -2.28 19.97
CA ALA A 39 -4.97 -2.00 20.94
C ALA A 39 -4.31 -0.63 20.68
N ALA A 40 -3.99 -0.31 19.42
CA ALA A 40 -3.44 0.99 19.05
C ALA A 40 -4.40 2.15 19.38
N SER A 41 -5.72 1.95 19.17
CA SER A 41 -6.73 2.94 19.55
C SER A 41 -6.75 3.18 21.06
N ILE A 42 -6.72 2.12 21.87
CA ILE A 42 -6.72 2.24 23.33
C ILE A 42 -5.40 2.83 23.82
N HIS A 43 -4.26 2.36 23.31
CA HIS A 43 -2.95 2.87 23.69
C HIS A 43 -2.78 4.37 23.36
N GLY A 44 -3.17 4.77 22.15
CA GLY A 44 -2.97 6.14 21.69
C GLY A 44 -3.99 7.15 22.20
N TYR A 45 -5.22 6.70 22.49
CA TYR A 45 -6.35 7.60 22.78
C TYR A 45 -7.14 7.24 24.05
N GLY A 46 -6.76 6.23 24.79
CA GLY A 46 -7.45 5.78 26.00
C GLY A 46 -8.84 5.18 25.77
N LYS A 47 -9.24 4.90 24.52
CA LYS A 47 -10.57 4.39 24.19
C LYS A 47 -10.58 3.60 22.88
N PRO A 48 -11.50 2.64 22.72
CA PRO A 48 -11.67 1.93 21.46
C PRO A 48 -12.25 2.84 20.36
N ARG A 49 -12.04 2.47 19.10
CA ARG A 49 -12.60 3.13 17.90
C ARG A 49 -12.29 4.63 17.79
N ALA A 50 -11.11 5.06 18.25
CA ALA A 50 -10.67 6.44 18.14
C ALA A 50 -9.83 6.72 16.89
N LEU A 51 -9.31 5.68 16.24
CA LEU A 51 -8.56 5.82 15.00
C LEU A 51 -9.47 6.27 13.85
N TYR A 52 -8.93 7.08 12.96
CA TYR A 52 -9.63 7.59 11.77
C TYR A 52 -10.07 6.45 10.85
N ILE A 53 -9.17 5.48 10.60
CA ILE A 53 -9.46 4.32 9.75
C ILE A 53 -10.64 3.48 10.24
N GLN A 54 -10.93 3.47 11.54
CA GLN A 54 -12.10 2.78 12.11
C GLN A 54 -13.42 3.54 11.88
N ASN A 55 -13.35 4.78 11.39
CA ASN A 55 -14.49 5.69 11.22
C ASN A 55 -14.58 6.25 9.78
N MET A 56 -13.82 5.70 8.83
CA MET A 56 -13.96 6.04 7.42
C MET A 56 -15.34 5.64 6.88
N PRO A 57 -15.86 6.30 5.84
CA PRO A 57 -17.23 6.10 5.36
C PRO A 57 -17.54 4.69 4.90
N HIS A 58 -16.54 3.98 4.34
CA HIS A 58 -16.71 2.64 3.80
C HIS A 58 -15.75 1.68 4.49
N ILE A 59 -16.32 0.67 5.16
CA ILE A 59 -15.61 -0.33 5.95
C ILE A 59 -15.98 -1.72 5.45
N GLY A 60 -14.99 -2.58 5.37
CA GLY A 60 -15.12 -4.00 5.06
C GLY A 60 -14.01 -4.80 5.73
N LEU A 61 -14.00 -6.09 5.49
CA LEU A 61 -12.95 -7.02 5.91
C LEU A 61 -12.34 -7.69 4.69
N SER A 62 -11.05 -7.96 4.72
CA SER A 62 -10.34 -8.76 3.71
C SER A 62 -9.99 -10.12 4.28
N GLU A 63 -10.39 -11.18 3.59
CA GLU A 63 -9.78 -12.50 3.76
C GLU A 63 -8.33 -12.42 3.32
N THR A 64 -7.42 -13.21 3.92
CA THR A 64 -5.97 -13.03 3.76
C THR A 64 -5.23 -14.22 3.17
N SER A 65 -5.84 -15.41 3.02
CA SER A 65 -5.13 -16.63 2.60
C SER A 65 -4.37 -16.48 1.27
N SER A 66 -3.26 -17.21 1.12
CA SER A 66 -2.51 -17.33 -0.13
C SER A 66 -2.96 -18.53 -0.97
N ALA A 67 -2.36 -18.75 -2.13
CA ALA A 67 -2.61 -19.95 -2.92
C ALA A 67 -2.00 -21.23 -2.32
N SER A 68 -1.08 -21.10 -1.36
CA SER A 68 -0.36 -22.24 -0.76
C SER A 68 -0.59 -22.43 0.73
N SER A 69 -1.25 -21.48 1.41
CA SER A 69 -1.40 -21.49 2.87
C SER A 69 -2.63 -20.73 3.34
N TRP A 70 -3.26 -21.19 4.43
CA TRP A 70 -4.29 -20.43 5.14
C TRP A 70 -3.72 -19.16 5.77
N VAL A 71 -2.46 -19.20 6.21
CA VAL A 71 -1.73 -18.04 6.75
C VAL A 71 -0.77 -17.55 5.66
N THR A 72 -1.02 -16.37 5.13
CA THR A 72 -0.18 -15.75 4.11
C THR A 72 1.09 -15.14 4.70
N ASP A 73 2.10 -14.95 3.87
CA ASP A 73 3.16 -13.98 4.12
C ASP A 73 2.89 -12.69 3.31
N SER A 74 3.65 -11.63 3.58
CA SER A 74 3.48 -10.34 2.92
C SER A 74 3.67 -10.42 1.39
N ALA A 75 4.50 -11.34 0.89
CA ALA A 75 4.74 -11.51 -0.54
C ALA A 75 3.45 -11.94 -1.27
N ALA A 76 2.82 -13.01 -0.78
CA ALA A 76 1.59 -13.52 -1.38
C ALA A 76 0.38 -12.63 -1.07
N GLY A 77 0.28 -12.07 0.15
CA GLY A 77 -0.77 -11.14 0.53
C GLY A 77 -0.78 -9.90 -0.34
N MET A 78 0.38 -9.23 -0.46
CA MET A 78 0.49 -8.04 -1.30
C MET A 78 0.32 -8.34 -2.79
N THR A 79 0.86 -9.48 -3.28
CA THR A 79 0.60 -9.93 -4.67
C THR A 79 -0.89 -10.00 -4.95
N ALA A 80 -1.68 -10.60 -4.05
CA ALA A 80 -3.14 -10.69 -4.24
C ALA A 80 -3.80 -9.30 -4.33
N ILE A 81 -3.38 -8.36 -3.47
CA ILE A 81 -3.89 -6.99 -3.41
C ILE A 81 -3.56 -6.20 -4.68
N VAL A 82 -2.35 -6.34 -5.23
CA VAL A 82 -1.91 -5.50 -6.36
C VAL A 82 -2.10 -6.12 -7.73
N THR A 83 -2.42 -7.43 -7.82
CA THR A 83 -2.60 -8.13 -9.11
C THR A 83 -3.99 -8.73 -9.31
N GLY A 84 -4.79 -8.84 -8.25
CA GLY A 84 -6.08 -9.53 -8.28
C GLY A 84 -5.96 -11.06 -8.39
N LYS A 85 -4.77 -11.63 -8.12
CA LYS A 85 -4.53 -13.07 -8.20
C LYS A 85 -3.69 -13.55 -7.03
N LYS A 86 -4.07 -14.69 -6.46
CA LYS A 86 -3.30 -15.34 -5.40
C LYS A 86 -2.06 -16.04 -5.95
N THR A 87 -0.99 -16.04 -5.16
CA THR A 87 0.25 -16.79 -5.40
C THR A 87 0.67 -17.55 -4.14
N GLY A 88 1.74 -18.36 -4.23
CA GLY A 88 2.31 -19.04 -3.07
C GLY A 88 3.14 -18.10 -2.17
N ASN A 89 3.25 -18.44 -0.87
CA ASN A 89 4.07 -17.68 0.06
C ASN A 89 5.51 -17.52 -0.44
N GLY A 90 6.08 -16.32 -0.25
CA GLY A 90 7.43 -15.97 -0.67
C GLY A 90 7.59 -15.60 -2.14
N ILE A 91 6.51 -15.59 -2.92
CA ILE A 91 6.52 -15.29 -4.36
C ILE A 91 5.94 -13.90 -4.61
N LEU A 92 6.60 -13.12 -5.46
CA LEU A 92 6.23 -11.73 -5.78
C LEU A 92 5.66 -11.64 -7.19
N SER A 93 4.41 -11.24 -7.30
CA SER A 93 3.69 -10.90 -8.53
C SER A 93 3.92 -11.88 -9.69
N GLN A 94 3.93 -13.17 -9.36
CA GLN A 94 3.91 -14.28 -10.32
C GLN A 94 2.71 -15.19 -10.06
N GLY A 95 2.29 -15.94 -11.07
CA GLY A 95 1.16 -16.87 -11.02
C GLY A 95 1.35 -18.01 -10.01
N PRO A 96 0.24 -18.69 -9.63
CA PRO A 96 0.27 -19.76 -8.61
C PRO A 96 1.05 -21.00 -9.03
N GLU A 97 1.44 -21.13 -10.29
CA GLU A 97 2.32 -22.18 -10.81
C GLU A 97 3.80 -21.96 -10.47
N ALA A 98 4.17 -20.79 -9.95
CA ALA A 98 5.51 -20.51 -9.44
C ALA A 98 5.83 -21.40 -8.23
N LYS A 99 7.11 -21.76 -8.10
CA LYS A 99 7.62 -22.51 -6.94
C LYS A 99 8.78 -21.73 -6.35
N ARG A 100 8.64 -21.31 -5.10
CA ARG A 100 9.61 -20.46 -4.42
C ARG A 100 11.04 -20.99 -4.55
N GLY A 101 11.94 -20.13 -5.07
CA GLY A 101 13.35 -20.45 -5.29
C GLY A 101 13.66 -21.51 -6.34
N VAL A 102 12.65 -22.11 -6.97
CA VAL A 102 12.82 -23.27 -7.87
C VAL A 102 12.36 -22.98 -9.30
N LYS A 103 11.18 -22.35 -9.46
CA LYS A 103 10.56 -22.16 -10.78
C LYS A 103 9.79 -20.86 -10.83
N ASP A 104 10.01 -20.08 -11.88
CA ASP A 104 9.21 -18.89 -12.17
C ASP A 104 7.81 -19.27 -12.67
N GLY A 105 6.84 -18.46 -12.28
CA GLY A 105 5.50 -18.45 -12.84
C GLY A 105 5.33 -17.35 -13.89
N ALA A 106 4.15 -17.28 -14.49
CA ALA A 106 3.80 -16.17 -15.35
C ALA A 106 3.77 -14.84 -14.54
N PRO A 107 4.41 -13.77 -15.02
CA PRO A 107 4.35 -12.49 -14.34
C PRO A 107 2.92 -11.95 -14.34
N LEU A 108 2.45 -11.48 -13.18
CA LEU A 108 1.13 -10.90 -13.00
C LEU A 108 1.24 -9.38 -12.99
N LYS A 109 0.68 -8.72 -13.99
CA LYS A 109 0.71 -7.26 -14.07
C LYS A 109 0.03 -6.64 -12.86
N THR A 110 0.71 -5.70 -12.20
CA THR A 110 0.24 -5.03 -10.99
C THR A 110 -0.57 -3.79 -11.31
N ILE A 111 -1.36 -3.30 -10.35
CA ILE A 111 -2.08 -2.03 -10.46
C ILE A 111 -1.13 -0.85 -10.72
N LEU A 112 0.09 -0.87 -10.18
CA LEU A 112 1.12 0.13 -10.44
C LEU A 112 1.51 0.11 -11.93
N GLU A 113 1.78 -1.06 -12.50
CA GLU A 113 2.16 -1.22 -13.90
C GLU A 113 1.00 -0.88 -14.86
N TYR A 114 -0.25 -1.16 -14.46
CA TYR A 114 -1.43 -0.64 -15.19
C TYR A 114 -1.46 0.89 -15.18
N ALA A 115 -1.14 1.52 -14.04
CA ALA A 115 -1.09 2.97 -13.95
C ALA A 115 -0.01 3.58 -14.87
N GLU A 116 1.18 2.96 -14.94
CA GLU A 116 2.24 3.37 -15.88
C GLU A 116 1.78 3.29 -17.34
N GLU A 117 1.18 2.17 -17.76
CA GLU A 117 0.67 2.01 -19.13
C GLU A 117 -0.42 3.04 -19.49
N HIS A 118 -1.16 3.52 -18.50
CA HIS A 118 -2.12 4.61 -18.68
C HIS A 118 -1.45 6.00 -18.63
N GLY A 119 -0.14 6.05 -18.36
CA GLY A 119 0.68 7.26 -18.29
C GLY A 119 0.44 8.08 -17.03
N LEU A 120 0.03 7.45 -15.93
CA LEU A 120 0.00 8.04 -14.60
C LEU A 120 1.40 8.01 -14.00
N ALA A 121 1.66 8.89 -13.03
CA ALA A 121 2.85 8.75 -12.20
C ALA A 121 2.66 7.64 -11.16
N THR A 122 3.74 6.94 -10.80
CA THR A 122 3.67 5.81 -9.88
C THR A 122 4.68 5.92 -8.75
N GLY A 123 4.29 5.47 -7.56
CA GLY A 123 5.17 5.56 -6.39
C GLY A 123 4.97 4.45 -5.38
N VAL A 124 6.07 4.13 -4.70
CA VAL A 124 6.13 3.18 -3.59
C VAL A 124 6.94 3.80 -2.46
N VAL A 125 6.36 3.88 -1.27
CA VAL A 125 6.99 4.41 -0.05
C VAL A 125 6.80 3.39 1.07
N SER A 126 7.85 3.11 1.82
CA SER A 126 7.79 2.15 2.93
C SER A 126 8.76 2.52 4.05
N ASN A 127 8.47 2.08 5.27
CA ASN A 127 9.45 2.01 6.36
C ASN A 127 10.09 0.61 6.51
N SER A 128 9.75 -0.33 5.60
CA SER A 128 10.51 -1.56 5.36
C SER A 128 11.53 -1.39 4.24
N PRO A 129 12.53 -2.27 4.10
CA PRO A 129 13.45 -2.25 2.97
C PRO A 129 12.70 -2.26 1.63
N MET A 130 13.09 -1.37 0.71
CA MET A 130 12.36 -1.20 -0.56
C MET A 130 12.40 -2.43 -1.49
N ALA A 131 13.28 -3.40 -1.24
CA ALA A 131 13.28 -4.71 -1.89
C ALA A 131 12.59 -5.81 -1.05
N ASP A 132 12.02 -5.48 0.11
CA ASP A 132 11.21 -6.44 0.86
C ASP A 132 9.85 -6.65 0.19
N ALA A 133 9.13 -7.65 0.65
CA ALA A 133 8.00 -8.25 -0.04
C ALA A 133 6.90 -7.25 -0.40
N THR A 134 6.44 -6.45 0.56
CA THR A 134 5.30 -5.54 0.37
C THR A 134 5.58 -4.46 -0.68
N PRO A 135 6.67 -3.66 -0.59
CA PRO A 135 6.97 -2.70 -1.65
C PRO A 135 7.32 -3.39 -2.97
N ALA A 136 8.10 -4.49 -2.92
CA ALA A 136 8.57 -5.19 -4.11
C ALA A 136 7.44 -5.80 -4.95
N ALA A 137 6.37 -6.32 -4.34
CA ALA A 137 5.23 -6.88 -5.06
C ALA A 137 4.54 -5.87 -5.98
N CYS A 138 4.74 -4.57 -5.78
CA CYS A 138 4.19 -3.54 -6.65
C CYS A 138 4.89 -3.44 -8.00
N TYR A 139 6.21 -3.74 -8.07
CA TYR A 139 7.05 -3.43 -9.25
C TYR A 139 7.96 -4.58 -9.70
N ALA A 140 8.02 -5.70 -8.95
CA ALA A 140 8.93 -6.80 -9.26
C ALA A 140 8.21 -8.16 -9.33
N HIS A 141 8.72 -9.03 -10.19
CA HIS A 141 8.18 -10.36 -10.46
C HIS A 141 9.28 -11.41 -10.27
N VAL A 142 9.36 -11.97 -9.06
CA VAL A 142 10.36 -12.99 -8.72
C VAL A 142 9.73 -14.14 -7.92
N ASN A 143 10.29 -15.32 -8.07
CA ASN A 143 9.82 -16.52 -7.39
C ASN A 143 10.35 -16.66 -5.94
N ASP A 144 11.12 -15.71 -5.44
CA ASP A 144 11.58 -15.70 -4.05
C ASP A 144 11.87 -14.28 -3.56
N ARG A 145 11.13 -13.84 -2.52
CA ARG A 145 11.25 -12.53 -1.88
C ARG A 145 12.64 -12.23 -1.29
N SER A 146 13.49 -13.24 -1.10
CA SER A 146 14.85 -13.06 -0.58
C SER A 146 15.85 -12.54 -1.62
N LYS A 147 15.49 -12.49 -2.88
CA LYS A 147 16.36 -12.10 -4.01
C LYS A 147 16.44 -10.59 -4.20
N PHE A 148 16.86 -9.84 -3.19
CA PHE A 148 16.84 -8.37 -3.16
C PHE A 148 17.53 -7.72 -4.37
N GLY A 149 18.63 -8.29 -4.86
CA GLY A 149 19.29 -7.79 -6.05
C GLY A 149 18.45 -7.93 -7.32
N GLU A 150 17.87 -9.12 -7.55
CA GLU A 150 17.00 -9.39 -8.71
C GLU A 150 15.70 -8.55 -8.65
N ILE A 151 15.15 -8.37 -7.44
CA ILE A 151 13.99 -7.52 -7.19
C ILE A 151 14.30 -6.08 -7.63
N PHE A 152 15.34 -5.48 -7.07
CA PHE A 152 15.61 -4.07 -7.31
C PHE A 152 16.18 -3.79 -8.71
N ALA A 153 16.82 -4.77 -9.35
CA ALA A 153 17.26 -4.66 -10.75
C ALA A 153 16.09 -4.39 -11.71
N GLN A 154 14.86 -4.83 -11.38
CA GLN A 154 13.67 -4.59 -12.20
C GLN A 154 13.22 -3.11 -12.22
N VAL A 155 13.67 -2.28 -11.27
CA VAL A 155 13.50 -0.82 -11.35
C VAL A 155 14.22 -0.23 -12.58
N LEU A 156 15.36 -0.81 -12.97
CA LEU A 156 16.13 -0.39 -14.14
C LEU A 156 15.62 -1.02 -15.44
N GLN A 157 14.96 -2.17 -15.34
CA GLN A 157 14.42 -2.92 -16.47
C GLN A 157 13.02 -3.45 -16.11
N PRO A 158 12.02 -2.54 -16.09
CA PRO A 158 10.66 -2.91 -15.75
C PRO A 158 10.11 -3.94 -16.74
N ARG A 159 9.30 -4.88 -16.25
CA ARG A 159 8.69 -5.90 -17.09
C ARG A 159 7.48 -5.35 -17.86
N PHE A 160 6.78 -4.43 -17.24
CA PHE A 160 5.64 -3.73 -17.81
C PHE A 160 5.81 -2.23 -17.55
N GLY A 161 5.15 -1.39 -18.34
CA GLY A 161 5.20 0.06 -18.19
C GLY A 161 6.57 0.66 -18.51
N ASP A 162 6.81 1.87 -18.03
CA ASP A 162 8.07 2.62 -18.19
C ASP A 162 8.91 2.68 -16.90
N GLY A 163 8.42 2.04 -15.84
CA GLY A 163 9.07 1.91 -14.55
C GLY A 163 8.65 2.95 -13.53
N VAL A 164 8.57 2.50 -12.29
CA VAL A 164 8.09 3.29 -11.15
C VAL A 164 8.85 4.61 -10.99
N ASP A 165 8.11 5.73 -10.84
CA ASP A 165 8.71 7.08 -10.80
C ASP A 165 9.33 7.40 -9.44
N VAL A 166 8.70 6.96 -8.33
CA VAL A 166 9.12 7.31 -6.98
C VAL A 166 9.28 6.05 -6.13
N ILE A 167 10.50 5.80 -5.65
CA ILE A 167 10.80 4.76 -4.65
C ILE A 167 11.50 5.43 -3.47
N MET A 168 10.93 5.37 -2.27
CA MET A 168 11.50 6.02 -1.09
C MET A 168 11.36 5.14 0.14
N GLY A 169 12.50 4.76 0.75
CA GLY A 169 12.51 3.95 1.96
C GLY A 169 13.86 3.33 2.29
N PRO A 170 13.90 2.47 3.32
CA PRO A 170 15.11 1.80 3.79
C PRO A 170 15.65 0.71 2.86
N GLY A 171 16.77 0.10 3.30
CA GLY A 171 17.36 -1.09 2.70
C GLY A 171 18.50 -0.82 1.73
N ARG A 172 19.07 0.40 1.75
CA ARG A 172 20.13 0.82 0.83
C ARG A 172 21.31 -0.16 0.80
N ALA A 173 21.85 -0.53 1.95
CA ALA A 173 23.03 -1.41 2.01
C ALA A 173 22.76 -2.79 1.39
N ALA A 174 21.63 -3.42 1.74
CA ALA A 174 21.25 -4.73 1.20
C ALA A 174 20.98 -4.70 -0.31
N ILE A 175 20.26 -3.68 -0.77
CA ILE A 175 19.94 -3.46 -2.19
C ILE A 175 21.22 -3.23 -3.00
N MET A 176 22.10 -2.32 -2.54
CA MET A 176 23.38 -2.03 -3.19
C MET A 176 24.27 -3.28 -3.28
N LYS A 177 24.35 -4.05 -2.18
CA LYS A 177 25.10 -5.32 -2.16
C LYS A 177 24.50 -6.33 -3.12
N GLY A 178 23.19 -6.50 -3.11
CA GLY A 178 22.50 -7.48 -3.98
C GLY A 178 22.63 -7.15 -5.46
N THR A 179 22.48 -5.88 -5.84
CA THR A 179 22.63 -5.45 -7.24
C THR A 179 24.09 -5.48 -7.71
N ALA A 180 25.07 -5.15 -6.84
CA ALA A 180 26.49 -5.27 -7.14
C ALA A 180 26.88 -6.72 -7.44
N ALA A 181 26.29 -7.71 -6.74
CA ALA A 181 26.49 -9.12 -7.02
C ALA A 181 26.00 -9.54 -8.43
N LEU A 182 25.10 -8.77 -9.04
CA LEU A 182 24.64 -8.93 -10.42
C LEU A 182 25.44 -8.07 -11.42
N GLY A 183 26.52 -7.41 -10.98
CA GLY A 183 27.33 -6.51 -11.81
C GLY A 183 26.69 -5.13 -12.05
N ILE A 184 25.68 -4.74 -11.26
CA ILE A 184 24.97 -3.47 -11.42
C ILE A 184 25.47 -2.46 -10.38
N ASP A 185 26.03 -1.35 -10.84
CA ASP A 185 26.36 -0.17 -10.04
C ASP A 185 25.15 0.78 -10.03
N LEU A 186 24.31 0.70 -8.99
CA LEU A 186 23.08 1.49 -8.88
C LEU A 186 23.34 2.99 -8.86
N ALA A 187 24.46 3.44 -8.29
CA ALA A 187 24.79 4.85 -8.21
C ALA A 187 25.04 5.47 -9.60
N LYS A 188 25.43 4.65 -10.56
CA LYS A 188 25.56 5.04 -11.97
C LYS A 188 24.31 4.71 -12.78
N ALA A 189 23.71 3.55 -12.55
CA ALA A 189 22.61 3.04 -13.37
C ALA A 189 21.31 3.86 -13.19
N LEU A 190 20.99 4.27 -11.96
CA LEU A 190 19.77 5.05 -11.67
C LEU A 190 19.81 6.43 -12.36
N PRO A 191 20.86 7.26 -12.22
CA PRO A 191 20.94 8.52 -12.97
C PRO A 191 20.94 8.33 -14.50
N ALA A 192 21.55 7.27 -15.02
CA ALA A 192 21.51 6.95 -16.45
C ALA A 192 20.09 6.62 -16.96
N LYS A 193 19.19 6.19 -16.06
CA LYS A 193 17.75 5.98 -16.32
C LYS A 193 16.88 7.19 -15.97
N GLY A 194 17.49 8.34 -15.67
CA GLY A 194 16.78 9.59 -15.38
C GLY A 194 16.29 9.73 -13.94
N TYR A 195 16.71 8.87 -13.02
CA TYR A 195 16.38 9.01 -11.61
C TYR A 195 17.33 9.98 -10.90
N LEU A 196 16.75 10.85 -10.08
CA LEU A 196 17.49 11.49 -9.01
C LEU A 196 17.69 10.44 -7.90
N PHE A 197 18.94 10.06 -7.64
CA PHE A 197 19.29 9.11 -6.60
C PHE A 197 19.73 9.84 -5.33
N LEU A 198 19.06 9.56 -4.20
CA LEU A 198 19.32 10.16 -2.89
C LEU A 198 19.55 9.05 -1.86
N ASP A 199 20.31 9.37 -0.81
CA ASP A 199 20.73 8.40 0.21
C ASP A 199 20.30 8.76 1.64
N THR A 200 19.55 9.85 1.81
CA THR A 200 19.00 10.27 3.12
C THR A 200 17.58 10.83 2.97
N PRO A 201 16.73 10.67 4.02
CA PRO A 201 15.41 11.30 4.03
C PRO A 201 15.47 12.84 3.99
N GLN A 202 16.50 13.44 4.59
CA GLN A 202 16.68 14.89 4.65
C GLN A 202 16.87 15.51 3.27
N ALA A 203 17.51 14.78 2.35
CA ALA A 203 17.72 15.22 0.99
C ALA A 203 16.42 15.44 0.19
N LEU A 204 15.29 14.86 0.63
CA LEU A 204 13.98 15.03 -0.02
C LEU A 204 13.51 16.50 -0.02
N SER A 205 13.95 17.31 0.94
CA SER A 205 13.61 18.74 1.00
C SER A 205 14.26 19.56 -0.11
N SER A 206 15.37 19.08 -0.71
CA SER A 206 16.13 19.75 -1.78
C SER A 206 15.62 19.40 -3.18
N ILE A 207 14.61 18.53 -3.32
CA ILE A 207 14.11 18.12 -4.63
C ILE A 207 13.43 19.31 -5.34
N ASN A 208 13.95 19.66 -6.50
CA ASN A 208 13.45 20.76 -7.31
C ASN A 208 12.07 20.46 -7.94
N ARG A 209 11.29 21.53 -8.21
CA ARG A 209 10.11 21.42 -9.06
C ARG A 209 10.52 20.94 -10.45
N GLY A 210 9.73 20.01 -10.99
CA GLY A 210 10.01 19.40 -12.29
C GLY A 210 10.74 18.06 -12.21
N THR A 211 11.36 17.71 -11.09
CA THR A 211 11.84 16.34 -10.86
C THR A 211 10.66 15.39 -10.86
N ARG A 212 10.74 14.33 -11.68
CA ARG A 212 9.67 13.34 -11.88
C ARG A 212 10.03 11.98 -11.35
N ARG A 213 11.29 11.57 -11.47
CA ARG A 213 11.79 10.25 -11.11
C ARG A 213 12.80 10.33 -9.98
N VAL A 214 12.52 9.69 -8.86
CA VAL A 214 13.33 9.72 -7.65
C VAL A 214 13.45 8.33 -7.06
N VAL A 215 14.66 7.88 -6.82
CA VAL A 215 14.96 6.75 -5.94
C VAL A 215 15.72 7.29 -4.74
N ALA A 216 15.13 7.19 -3.56
CA ALA A 216 15.74 7.61 -2.31
C ALA A 216 15.84 6.41 -1.36
N LEU A 217 17.06 5.95 -1.10
CA LEU A 217 17.34 4.77 -0.29
C LEU A 217 18.26 5.11 0.87
N TRP A 218 17.89 4.72 2.08
CA TRP A 218 18.70 4.85 3.29
C TRP A 218 18.66 3.54 4.10
N ASP A 219 19.27 3.48 5.29
CA ASP A 219 19.34 2.24 6.06
C ASP A 219 18.53 2.27 7.36
N SER A 220 18.13 3.46 7.87
CA SER A 220 17.31 3.56 9.08
C SER A 220 15.84 3.31 8.77
N GLU A 221 15.19 2.45 9.55
CA GLU A 221 13.74 2.24 9.51
C GLU A 221 12.96 3.29 10.33
N GLU A 222 13.65 4.05 11.18
CA GLU A 222 13.07 5.14 11.96
C GLU A 222 13.33 6.49 11.29
N PHE A 223 12.28 7.06 10.75
CA PHE A 223 12.26 8.38 10.09
C PHE A 223 10.82 8.91 10.04
N ASP A 224 10.65 10.14 9.62
CA ASP A 224 9.33 10.76 9.41
C ASP A 224 8.68 10.23 8.11
N LEU A 225 7.95 9.10 8.24
CA LEU A 225 7.22 8.50 7.10
C LEU A 225 6.21 9.49 6.51
N ALA A 226 5.53 10.30 7.32
CA ALA A 226 4.53 11.26 6.83
C ALA A 226 5.18 12.34 5.96
N GLY A 227 6.34 12.86 6.35
CA GLY A 227 7.11 13.81 5.54
C GLY A 227 7.61 13.21 4.23
N VAL A 228 8.02 11.93 4.23
CA VAL A 228 8.39 11.20 3.01
C VAL A 228 7.20 11.02 2.07
N VAL A 229 6.03 10.66 2.61
CA VAL A 229 4.79 10.52 1.83
C VAL A 229 4.35 11.87 1.24
N ASP A 230 4.42 12.97 2.00
CA ASP A 230 4.15 14.30 1.46
C ASP A 230 5.12 14.68 0.32
N ALA A 231 6.40 14.31 0.42
CA ALA A 231 7.38 14.51 -0.66
C ALA A 231 7.04 13.67 -1.90
N ALA A 232 6.68 12.40 -1.72
CA ALA A 232 6.26 11.52 -2.81
C ALA A 232 5.01 12.07 -3.53
N ILE A 233 3.96 12.43 -2.78
CA ILE A 233 2.73 13.00 -3.36
C ILE A 233 3.03 14.31 -4.10
N ARG A 234 3.90 15.18 -3.56
CA ARG A 234 4.30 16.42 -4.22
C ARG A 234 4.96 16.17 -5.58
N ILE A 235 5.74 15.11 -5.72
CA ILE A 235 6.37 14.73 -6.99
C ILE A 235 5.33 14.12 -7.93
N LEU A 236 4.58 13.12 -7.48
CA LEU A 236 3.61 12.38 -8.29
C LEU A 236 2.46 13.27 -8.79
N SER A 237 1.97 14.19 -7.96
CA SER A 237 0.88 15.10 -8.31
C SER A 237 1.21 16.10 -9.44
N GLN A 238 2.48 16.20 -9.83
CA GLN A 238 2.88 16.97 -11.01
C GLN A 238 2.42 16.32 -12.33
N ASN A 239 2.03 15.03 -12.32
CA ASN A 239 1.45 14.40 -13.50
C ASN A 239 -0.02 14.84 -13.67
N PRO A 240 -0.37 15.49 -14.81
CA PRO A 240 -1.74 15.96 -15.03
C PRO A 240 -2.77 14.85 -15.17
N LYS A 241 -2.37 13.62 -15.48
CA LYS A 241 -3.27 12.46 -15.55
C LYS A 241 -3.62 11.89 -14.18
N GLY A 242 -2.78 12.13 -13.16
CA GLY A 242 -2.92 11.57 -11.81
C GLY A 242 -1.82 10.59 -11.47
N PHE A 243 -2.00 9.82 -10.38
CA PHE A 243 -0.98 8.91 -9.89
C PHE A 243 -1.56 7.70 -9.13
N PHE A 244 -0.73 6.66 -9.04
CA PHE A 244 -0.85 5.58 -8.07
C PHE A 244 0.26 5.71 -7.03
N LEU A 245 -0.08 5.57 -5.75
CA LEU A 245 0.90 5.54 -4.64
C LEU A 245 0.54 4.41 -3.68
N MET A 246 1.49 3.51 -3.43
CA MET A 246 1.44 2.59 -2.30
C MET A 246 2.32 3.12 -1.16
N VAL A 247 1.78 3.11 0.04
CA VAL A 247 2.45 3.50 1.29
C VAL A 247 2.34 2.37 2.29
N GLU A 248 3.47 1.86 2.73
CA GLU A 248 3.53 0.83 3.76
C GLU A 248 4.03 1.37 5.10
N SER A 249 3.43 0.87 6.17
CA SER A 249 3.98 0.92 7.52
C SER A 249 4.12 -0.51 8.06
N ASN A 250 5.35 -0.95 8.30
CA ASN A 250 5.63 -2.20 8.97
C ASN A 250 5.30 -2.07 10.45
N ASN A 251 4.31 -2.81 10.90
CA ASN A 251 3.80 -2.79 12.28
C ASN A 251 3.96 -4.16 12.96
N HIS A 252 4.93 -4.97 12.56
CA HIS A 252 5.22 -6.25 13.19
C HIS A 252 5.47 -6.11 14.69
N MET A 253 5.04 -7.13 15.46
CA MET A 253 4.97 -7.08 16.92
C MET A 253 6.28 -7.40 17.65
N THR A 254 7.42 -7.43 16.96
CA THR A 254 8.75 -7.58 17.60
C THR A 254 8.96 -6.57 18.73
N ASN A 255 8.37 -5.38 18.61
CA ASN A 255 8.25 -4.40 19.69
C ASN A 255 6.81 -3.87 19.70
N VAL A 256 6.01 -4.38 20.63
CA VAL A 256 4.56 -4.08 20.73
C VAL A 256 4.30 -2.59 20.83
N LYS A 257 5.00 -1.86 21.73
CA LYS A 257 4.80 -0.42 21.90
C LYS A 257 5.06 0.33 20.60
N GLN A 258 6.18 0.05 19.96
CA GLN A 258 6.56 0.68 18.69
C GLN A 258 5.55 0.39 17.57
N ALA A 259 5.07 -0.85 17.48
CA ALA A 259 4.06 -1.24 16.49
C ALA A 259 2.74 -0.49 16.68
N LEU A 260 2.25 -0.38 17.93
CA LEU A 260 1.04 0.39 18.24
C LEU A 260 1.23 1.89 17.94
N GLU A 261 2.38 2.46 18.27
CA GLU A 261 2.71 3.85 17.96
C GLU A 261 2.83 4.10 16.45
N ARG A 262 3.44 3.17 15.68
CA ARG A 262 3.47 3.22 14.21
C ARG A 262 2.06 3.19 13.63
N THR A 263 1.18 2.33 14.16
CA THR A 263 -0.24 2.27 13.75
C THR A 263 -0.94 3.61 13.98
N VAL A 264 -0.74 4.25 15.13
CA VAL A 264 -1.32 5.58 15.43
C VAL A 264 -0.74 6.65 14.52
N ARG A 265 0.57 6.66 14.26
CA ARG A 265 1.20 7.61 13.33
C ARG A 265 0.67 7.45 11.91
N MET A 266 0.52 6.20 11.45
CA MET A 266 -0.06 5.90 10.13
C MET A 266 -1.51 6.39 10.04
N ASP A 267 -2.33 6.17 11.05
CA ASP A 267 -3.71 6.65 11.10
C ASP A 267 -3.79 8.18 10.97
N ASN A 268 -2.93 8.91 11.69
CA ASN A 268 -2.86 10.37 11.61
C ASN A 268 -2.41 10.85 10.22
N MET A 269 -1.46 10.15 9.59
CA MET A 269 -1.03 10.42 8.23
C MET A 269 -2.16 10.18 7.22
N ILE A 270 -2.88 9.05 7.33
CA ILE A 270 -4.04 8.74 6.49
C ILE A 270 -5.10 9.84 6.61
N ARG A 271 -5.43 10.26 7.85
CA ARG A 271 -6.37 11.37 8.09
C ARG A 271 -5.94 12.64 7.35
N ALA A 272 -4.68 13.04 7.48
CA ALA A 272 -4.14 14.26 6.86
C ALA A 272 -4.17 14.18 5.32
N VAL A 273 -3.77 13.05 4.74
CA VAL A 273 -3.81 12.81 3.29
C VAL A 273 -5.26 12.81 2.80
N THR A 274 -6.16 12.12 3.49
CA THR A 274 -7.57 12.04 3.10
C THR A 274 -8.22 13.42 3.08
N GLN A 275 -7.98 14.26 4.07
CA GLN A 275 -8.52 15.62 4.11
C GLN A 275 -8.14 16.46 2.88
N LYS A 276 -6.94 16.26 2.35
CA LYS A 276 -6.44 16.99 1.17
C LYS A 276 -6.89 16.37 -0.16
N TRP A 277 -6.96 15.04 -0.25
CA TRP A 277 -6.96 14.32 -1.53
C TRP A 277 -8.25 13.55 -1.85
N LYS A 278 -9.15 13.29 -0.90
CA LYS A 278 -10.36 12.45 -1.06
C LYS A 278 -11.32 12.86 -2.17
N ARG A 279 -11.30 14.13 -2.59
CA ARG A 279 -12.24 14.61 -3.62
C ARG A 279 -12.03 13.92 -4.97
N ASN A 280 -10.78 13.66 -5.34
CA ASN A 280 -10.40 13.08 -6.63
C ASN A 280 -9.49 11.84 -6.50
N SER A 281 -9.39 11.28 -5.31
CA SER A 281 -8.56 10.13 -5.04
C SER A 281 -9.34 9.08 -4.26
N LEU A 282 -9.21 7.81 -4.67
CA LEU A 282 -9.53 6.70 -3.79
C LEU A 282 -8.42 6.60 -2.74
N ILE A 283 -8.79 6.76 -1.48
CA ILE A 283 -7.94 6.47 -0.33
C ILE A 283 -8.37 5.10 0.20
N LEU A 284 -7.46 4.15 0.19
CA LEU A 284 -7.72 2.77 0.58
C LEU A 284 -6.72 2.33 1.64
N PHE A 285 -7.20 1.88 2.78
CA PHE A 285 -6.41 1.28 3.86
C PHE A 285 -6.71 -0.20 3.98
N THR A 286 -5.67 -1.02 4.18
CA THR A 286 -5.79 -2.42 4.57
C THR A 286 -4.48 -2.93 5.21
N ALA A 287 -4.46 -4.21 5.57
CA ALA A 287 -3.26 -4.98 5.87
C ALA A 287 -3.16 -6.16 4.90
N ASP A 288 -1.99 -6.74 4.77
CA ASP A 288 -1.73 -7.95 3.98
C ASP A 288 -2.10 -9.23 4.75
N HIS A 289 -1.90 -9.22 6.07
CA HIS A 289 -2.29 -10.27 7.02
C HIS A 289 -2.47 -9.71 8.43
N SER A 290 -3.05 -10.52 9.30
CA SER A 290 -3.12 -10.28 10.74
C SER A 290 -1.86 -10.80 11.46
N TYR A 291 -1.75 -10.44 12.74
CA TYR A 291 -0.68 -10.85 13.64
C TYR A 291 -1.27 -11.27 14.97
N ASP A 292 -0.69 -12.25 15.64
CA ASP A 292 -1.19 -12.76 16.91
C ASP A 292 -0.98 -11.75 18.05
N LEU A 293 -1.92 -10.82 18.19
CA LEU A 293 -2.01 -9.92 19.31
C LEU A 293 -3.32 -10.14 20.06
N ARG A 294 -3.23 -10.32 21.38
CA ARG A 294 -4.40 -10.49 22.25
C ARG A 294 -4.31 -9.52 23.43
N LEU A 295 -5.42 -8.85 23.71
CA LEU A 295 -5.63 -8.10 24.96
C LEU A 295 -6.67 -8.85 25.80
N PRO A 296 -6.26 -9.81 26.67
CA PRO A 296 -7.18 -10.73 27.34
C PRO A 296 -7.91 -10.11 28.53
N LYS A 297 -7.44 -8.98 29.05
CA LYS A 297 -8.01 -8.26 30.21
C LYS A 297 -7.59 -6.80 30.18
N GLY A 298 -8.18 -5.97 31.01
CA GLY A 298 -7.84 -4.56 31.22
C GLY A 298 -9.05 -3.76 31.64
N ASN A 299 -8.82 -2.69 32.41
CA ASN A 299 -9.86 -1.75 32.83
C ASN A 299 -9.69 -0.43 32.09
N ILE A 300 -10.76 0.35 31.98
CA ILE A 300 -10.71 1.69 31.40
C ILE A 300 -9.76 2.55 32.25
N GLY A 301 -8.80 3.20 31.56
CA GLY A 301 -7.76 4.02 32.19
C GLY A 301 -6.48 3.28 32.59
N GLU A 302 -6.42 1.95 32.41
CA GLU A 302 -5.20 1.16 32.64
C GLU A 302 -4.23 1.26 31.44
N ASP A 303 -2.91 1.19 31.72
CA ASP A 303 -1.92 0.96 30.68
C ASP A 303 -2.05 -0.49 30.16
N ILE A 304 -2.36 -0.62 28.88
CA ILE A 304 -2.58 -1.94 28.26
C ILE A 304 -1.29 -2.66 27.86
N LEU A 305 -0.17 -1.96 27.73
CA LEU A 305 1.08 -2.58 27.24
C LEU A 305 1.51 -3.82 28.04
N PRO A 306 1.49 -3.82 29.38
CA PRO A 306 1.84 -5.02 30.16
C PRO A 306 0.82 -6.16 30.03
N LEU A 307 -0.39 -5.88 29.54
CA LEU A 307 -1.49 -6.82 29.45
C LEU A 307 -1.55 -7.54 28.09
N ILE A 308 -0.92 -6.98 27.08
CA ILE A 308 -0.88 -7.55 25.72
C ILE A 308 -0.09 -8.87 25.72
N ARG A 309 -0.57 -9.82 24.94
CA ARG A 309 0.06 -11.10 24.64
C ARG A 309 0.29 -11.20 23.14
N VAL A 310 1.48 -11.62 22.73
CA VAL A 310 1.89 -11.80 21.34
C VAL A 310 2.73 -13.08 21.26
N ASP A 311 2.46 -13.95 20.31
CA ASP A 311 3.24 -15.15 20.02
C ASP A 311 4.13 -15.00 18.76
N ASP A 312 4.29 -13.77 18.24
CA ASP A 312 5.17 -13.40 17.13
C ASP A 312 4.92 -14.21 15.84
N HIS A 313 3.65 -14.43 15.51
CA HIS A 313 3.23 -15.17 14.30
C HIS A 313 2.18 -14.42 13.49
N HIS A 314 2.21 -14.62 12.17
CA HIS A 314 1.10 -14.27 11.30
C HIS A 314 -0.10 -15.16 11.62
N THR A 315 -1.30 -14.64 11.43
CA THR A 315 -2.54 -15.37 11.67
C THR A 315 -3.51 -15.21 10.50
N ALA A 316 -4.52 -16.08 10.42
CA ALA A 316 -5.40 -16.23 9.27
C ALA A 316 -6.67 -15.36 9.34
N GLU A 317 -6.82 -14.55 10.38
CA GLU A 317 -8.00 -13.71 10.55
C GLU A 317 -8.09 -12.65 9.46
N GLU A 318 -9.32 -12.23 9.18
CA GLU A 318 -9.61 -11.12 8.30
C GLU A 318 -8.99 -9.82 8.85
N VAL A 319 -8.58 -8.96 7.93
CA VAL A 319 -8.05 -7.65 8.23
C VAL A 319 -9.02 -6.55 7.81
N LEU A 320 -8.89 -5.37 8.42
CA LEU A 320 -9.73 -4.22 8.10
C LEU A 320 -9.46 -3.71 6.68
N ILE A 321 -10.53 -3.41 5.95
CA ILE A 321 -10.49 -2.53 4.80
C ILE A 321 -11.24 -1.24 5.18
N ALA A 322 -10.63 -0.08 4.97
CA ALA A 322 -11.29 1.21 5.15
C ALA A 322 -11.02 2.10 3.94
N ALA A 323 -12.06 2.81 3.46
CA ALA A 323 -11.93 3.59 2.24
C ALA A 323 -12.75 4.88 2.25
N GLU A 324 -12.25 5.90 1.54
CA GLU A 324 -12.94 7.15 1.27
C GLU A 324 -12.56 7.68 -0.13
N GLY A 325 -13.48 8.42 -0.76
CA GLY A 325 -13.31 9.01 -2.08
C GLY A 325 -13.96 8.20 -3.22
N PRO A 326 -13.76 8.58 -4.48
CA PRO A 326 -14.37 7.93 -5.64
C PRO A 326 -14.09 6.42 -5.70
N GLY A 327 -15.12 5.59 -5.83
CA GLY A 327 -15.03 4.13 -5.89
C GLY A 327 -14.96 3.41 -4.53
N SER A 328 -14.91 4.15 -3.42
CA SER A 328 -14.86 3.59 -2.05
C SER A 328 -16.13 2.85 -1.64
N ASP A 329 -17.28 3.14 -2.24
CA ASP A 329 -18.58 2.47 -2.03
C ASP A 329 -18.57 0.97 -2.30
N ARG A 330 -17.56 0.48 -3.01
CA ARG A 330 -17.31 -0.94 -3.29
C ARG A 330 -16.73 -1.69 -2.10
N VAL A 331 -16.20 -0.98 -1.11
CA VAL A 331 -15.67 -1.55 0.14
C VAL A 331 -16.83 -1.81 1.09
N ARG A 332 -17.24 -3.09 1.19
CA ARG A 332 -18.33 -3.54 2.09
C ARG A 332 -18.30 -5.05 2.30
N GLY A 333 -18.72 -5.50 3.47
CA GLY A 333 -18.77 -6.92 3.80
C GLY A 333 -17.39 -7.56 3.92
N ILE A 334 -17.32 -8.88 3.71
CA ILE A 334 -16.07 -9.65 3.69
C ILE A 334 -15.72 -9.93 2.24
N LEU A 335 -14.50 -9.56 1.85
CA LEU A 335 -13.99 -9.64 0.48
C LEU A 335 -12.75 -10.54 0.43
N PRO A 336 -12.51 -11.26 -0.66
CA PRO A 336 -11.20 -11.85 -0.89
C PRO A 336 -10.16 -10.73 -1.09
N ASN A 337 -8.91 -10.93 -0.64
CA ASN A 337 -7.84 -9.95 -0.80
C ASN A 337 -7.61 -9.53 -2.26
N THR A 338 -7.86 -10.42 -3.22
CA THR A 338 -7.81 -10.14 -4.66
C THR A 338 -8.82 -9.07 -5.12
N GLN A 339 -9.91 -8.87 -4.38
CA GLN A 339 -10.94 -7.90 -4.75
C GLN A 339 -10.45 -6.45 -4.63
N LEU A 340 -9.43 -6.20 -3.81
CA LEU A 340 -8.84 -4.86 -3.65
C LEU A 340 -8.25 -4.34 -4.97
N PHE A 341 -7.60 -5.21 -5.75
CA PHE A 341 -7.17 -4.87 -7.12
C PHE A 341 -8.33 -4.39 -7.97
N HIS A 342 -9.44 -5.13 -8.00
CA HIS A 342 -10.61 -4.79 -8.81
C HIS A 342 -11.29 -3.50 -8.35
N ILE A 343 -11.26 -3.21 -7.04
CA ILE A 343 -11.76 -1.93 -6.50
C ILE A 343 -10.91 -0.77 -7.04
N MET A 344 -9.58 -0.89 -7.02
CA MET A 344 -8.67 0.14 -7.53
C MET A 344 -8.81 0.33 -9.05
N MET A 345 -8.89 -0.77 -9.83
CA MET A 345 -9.15 -0.73 -11.27
C MET A 345 -10.48 -0.02 -11.58
N ALA A 346 -11.54 -0.38 -10.87
CA ALA A 346 -12.84 0.22 -11.05
C ALA A 346 -12.89 1.71 -10.65
N ALA A 347 -12.14 2.11 -9.61
CA ALA A 347 -12.03 3.51 -9.21
C ALA A 347 -11.43 4.37 -10.32
N TYR A 348 -10.41 3.89 -11.01
CA TYR A 348 -9.86 4.54 -12.22
C TYR A 348 -10.80 4.45 -13.43
N GLY A 349 -11.81 3.55 -13.40
CA GLY A 349 -12.69 3.24 -14.53
C GLY A 349 -12.03 2.37 -15.58
N TRP A 350 -11.04 1.58 -15.20
CA TRP A 350 -10.39 0.56 -16.03
C TRP A 350 -11.13 -0.78 -15.93
N LYS A 351 -10.97 -1.61 -16.98
CA LYS A 351 -11.61 -2.93 -17.09
C LYS A 351 -10.60 -4.04 -16.84
#